data_c8dde8685d96f8c7a1ceab945d4c5668
#
_entry.id   c8dde8685d96f8c7a1ceab945d4c5668
#
_cell.length_a   1.000
_cell.length_b   1.000
_cell.length_c   1.000
_cell.angle_alpha   90.00
_cell.angle_beta   90.00
_cell.angle_gamma   90.00
#
_symmetry.space_group_name_H-M   'P 1'
#
loop_
_entity.id
_entity.type
_entity.pdbx_description
1 polymer ?
#
loop_
_entity_poly.entity_id
_entity_poly.type
_entity_poly.pdbx_seq_one_letter_code
_entity_poly.pdbx_strand_id
1 'polypeptide(L)'
;MKHNYPDWVISHRKPGTELRFINGHYYLYAVSSFYDPVRKKGRKKTGVLLGKITENNGFVASRAAKVETIAAKGIDFSKIAIKECGFTNFLEVYGKEIEQKLKEFFPKHHKLIIYMAYARFVHNSPINRMPLLISKSMLSVGEKEKIYPQKLSTTLAEIGQDRATCVAYMQSFIKAGEHLLIDMTNMFNSSTTMYYTKQGYNSEMVFDAQVNLMYIYSPSSHQPLFYKILSGNSREVVGFKNTLLESGLKDAIIIADKGFFSKANMDLLDQNGLHYILPLKRDNTLIDYSKLSEVVQRLLQV
;
A
#
# COMPACT_ATOMS: atom_id res chain seq x y z
N MET A 1 19.82 -1.72 -60.72
CA MET A 1 18.46 -1.65 -61.28
C MET A 1 17.72 -0.51 -60.58
N LYS A 2 17.14 0.42 -61.33
CA LYS A 2 16.24 1.43 -60.75
C LYS A 2 14.91 0.70 -60.43
N HIS A 3 14.57 0.55 -59.17
CA HIS A 3 13.26 0.05 -58.80
C HIS A 3 12.17 1.01 -59.29
N ASN A 4 11.26 0.51 -60.07
CA ASN A 4 10.08 1.27 -60.48
C ASN A 4 9.07 1.20 -59.31
N TYR A 5 8.91 2.31 -58.57
CA TYR A 5 8.00 2.38 -57.46
C TYR A 5 6.59 2.64 -57.96
N PRO A 6 5.53 2.04 -57.36
CA PRO A 6 4.15 2.38 -57.68
C PRO A 6 3.82 3.83 -57.38
N ASP A 7 2.85 4.42 -58.09
CA ASP A 7 2.50 5.81 -57.95
C ASP A 7 2.04 6.20 -56.55
N TRP A 8 1.32 5.26 -55.89
CA TRP A 8 0.90 5.45 -54.49
C TRP A 8 2.06 5.51 -53.51
N VAL A 9 3.21 4.92 -53.82
CA VAL A 9 4.44 5.03 -53.02
C VAL A 9 5.17 6.32 -53.32
N ILE A 10 5.24 6.69 -54.61
CA ILE A 10 5.91 7.92 -55.08
C ILE A 10 5.26 9.19 -54.48
N SER A 11 3.94 9.20 -54.33
CA SER A 11 3.17 10.33 -53.73
C SER A 11 3.64 10.72 -52.33
N HIS A 12 4.25 9.80 -51.60
CA HIS A 12 4.77 10.07 -50.24
C HIS A 12 6.20 10.62 -50.23
N ARG A 13 6.86 10.70 -51.39
CA ARG A 13 8.26 11.19 -51.50
C ARG A 13 8.26 12.72 -51.34
N LYS A 14 9.09 13.21 -50.41
CA LYS A 14 9.31 14.66 -50.17
C LYS A 14 10.78 15.02 -50.42
N PRO A 15 11.10 16.30 -50.68
CA PRO A 15 12.48 16.75 -50.66
C PRO A 15 13.22 16.31 -49.41
N GLY A 16 14.47 15.87 -49.52
CA GLY A 16 15.25 15.35 -48.40
C GLY A 16 14.86 13.93 -47.94
N THR A 17 14.08 13.19 -48.76
CA THR A 17 13.70 11.80 -48.46
C THR A 17 14.09 10.83 -49.59
N GLU A 18 14.23 9.57 -49.22
CA GLU A 18 14.54 8.45 -50.11
C GLU A 18 13.61 7.27 -49.89
N LEU A 19 13.03 6.77 -50.97
CA LEU A 19 12.24 5.54 -50.95
C LEU A 19 13.15 4.33 -51.07
N ARG A 20 12.91 3.30 -50.26
CA ARG A 20 13.59 1.99 -50.37
C ARG A 20 12.57 0.87 -50.30
N PHE A 21 12.81 -0.15 -51.16
CA PHE A 21 12.08 -1.39 -51.12
C PHE A 21 12.97 -2.45 -50.46
N ILE A 22 12.54 -2.98 -49.33
CA ILE A 22 13.29 -3.94 -48.51
C ILE A 22 12.33 -5.03 -48.07
N ASN A 23 12.66 -6.29 -48.37
CA ASN A 23 11.88 -7.46 -47.95
C ASN A 23 10.38 -7.36 -48.23
N GLY A 24 9.99 -6.94 -49.44
CA GLY A 24 8.60 -6.84 -49.84
C GLY A 24 7.87 -5.59 -49.35
N HIS A 25 8.55 -4.65 -48.69
CA HIS A 25 7.92 -3.45 -48.10
C HIS A 25 8.61 -2.17 -48.54
N TYR A 26 7.81 -1.09 -48.60
CA TYR A 26 8.28 0.26 -48.93
C TYR A 26 8.58 1.07 -47.68
N TYR A 27 9.74 1.70 -47.67
CA TYR A 27 10.20 2.51 -46.54
C TYR A 27 10.65 3.88 -47.02
N LEU A 28 10.43 4.90 -46.19
CA LEU A 28 10.87 6.26 -46.40
C LEU A 28 11.98 6.60 -45.40
N TYR A 29 13.11 7.03 -45.88
CA TYR A 29 14.29 7.47 -45.11
C TYR A 29 14.55 8.94 -45.27
N ALA A 30 15.02 9.62 -44.22
CA ALA A 30 15.59 10.94 -44.32
C ALA A 30 16.95 10.85 -45.08
N VAL A 31 17.26 11.88 -45.85
CA VAL A 31 18.52 11.94 -46.60
C VAL A 31 19.07 13.36 -46.56
N SER A 32 20.34 13.46 -46.29
CA SER A 32 21.12 14.68 -46.42
C SER A 32 22.26 14.53 -47.45
N SER A 33 22.74 15.62 -47.97
CA SER A 33 23.96 15.64 -48.78
C SER A 33 25.06 16.41 -48.06
N PHE A 34 26.30 15.97 -48.18
CA PHE A 34 27.46 16.66 -47.68
C PHE A 34 28.56 16.65 -48.72
N TYR A 35 29.41 17.65 -48.71
CA TYR A 35 30.58 17.71 -49.59
C TYR A 35 31.72 16.87 -49.01
N ASP A 36 32.25 15.92 -49.82
CA ASP A 36 33.41 15.11 -49.46
C ASP A 36 34.68 15.77 -50.03
N PRO A 37 35.53 16.39 -49.19
CA PRO A 37 36.70 17.14 -49.65
C PRO A 37 37.76 16.25 -50.26
N VAL A 38 37.83 14.99 -49.88
CA VAL A 38 38.82 14.03 -50.42
C VAL A 38 38.45 13.63 -51.85
N ARG A 39 37.17 13.39 -52.09
CA ARG A 39 36.65 12.97 -53.41
C ARG A 39 36.16 14.14 -54.25
N LYS A 40 36.27 15.37 -53.75
CA LYS A 40 35.83 16.63 -54.40
C LYS A 40 34.44 16.56 -55.01
N LYS A 41 33.50 15.91 -54.35
CA LYS A 41 32.11 15.77 -54.84
C LYS A 41 31.11 15.66 -53.70
N GLY A 42 29.85 16.04 -53.99
CA GLY A 42 28.73 15.85 -53.08
C GLY A 42 28.45 14.34 -52.87
N ARG A 43 28.27 13.95 -51.62
CA ARG A 43 27.84 12.60 -51.22
C ARG A 43 26.55 12.64 -50.48
N LYS A 44 25.73 11.62 -50.75
CA LYS A 44 24.46 11.39 -50.07
C LYS A 44 24.69 10.62 -48.76
N LYS A 45 24.11 11.09 -47.68
CA LYS A 45 24.08 10.41 -46.38
C LYS A 45 22.65 10.02 -46.07
N THR A 46 22.39 8.73 -45.93
CA THR A 46 21.08 8.24 -45.44
C THR A 46 21.00 8.48 -43.94
N GLY A 47 19.90 9.07 -43.51
CA GLY A 47 19.57 9.33 -42.12
C GLY A 47 18.61 8.29 -41.55
N VAL A 48 17.77 8.71 -40.62
CA VAL A 48 16.83 7.85 -39.89
C VAL A 48 15.69 7.34 -40.76
N LEU A 49 15.13 6.20 -40.38
CA LEU A 49 13.87 5.69 -40.94
C LEU A 49 12.70 6.57 -40.52
N LEU A 50 12.04 7.24 -41.47
CA LEU A 50 10.87 8.05 -41.23
C LEU A 50 9.62 7.21 -41.06
N GLY A 51 9.46 6.14 -41.84
CA GLY A 51 8.30 5.27 -41.72
C GLY A 51 8.21 4.21 -42.82
N LYS A 52 7.13 3.43 -42.76
CA LYS A 52 6.73 2.41 -43.73
C LYS A 52 5.56 2.93 -44.56
N ILE A 53 5.53 2.61 -45.84
CA ILE A 53 4.42 2.96 -46.73
C ILE A 53 3.70 1.66 -47.10
N THR A 54 2.40 1.62 -46.91
CA THR A 54 1.54 0.49 -47.22
C THR A 54 0.37 0.97 -48.07
N GLU A 55 -0.16 0.08 -48.93
CA GLU A 55 -1.27 0.42 -49.82
C GLU A 55 -2.54 0.78 -49.06
N ASN A 56 -2.84 0.04 -47.99
CA ASN A 56 -4.06 0.22 -47.21
C ASN A 56 -4.01 1.41 -46.23
N ASN A 57 -2.85 1.67 -45.60
CA ASN A 57 -2.73 2.67 -44.52
C ASN A 57 -1.87 3.88 -44.92
N GLY A 58 -1.39 3.96 -46.19
CA GLY A 58 -0.51 5.02 -46.62
C GLY A 58 0.82 5.07 -45.83
N PHE A 59 1.28 6.25 -45.48
CA PHE A 59 2.51 6.46 -44.71
C PHE A 59 2.28 6.28 -43.21
N VAL A 60 2.96 5.29 -42.64
CA VAL A 60 2.97 5.01 -41.19
C VAL A 60 4.32 5.41 -40.62
N ALA A 61 4.37 6.45 -39.78
CA ALA A 61 5.59 6.97 -39.19
C ALA A 61 6.26 5.94 -38.27
N SER A 62 7.60 5.85 -38.37
CA SER A 62 8.41 5.03 -37.45
C SER A 62 8.39 5.58 -36.03
N ARG A 63 8.73 4.72 -35.05
CA ARG A 63 8.84 5.16 -33.65
C ARG A 63 9.89 6.27 -33.49
N ALA A 64 11.03 6.19 -34.20
CA ALA A 64 12.08 7.20 -34.18
C ALA A 64 11.59 8.54 -34.74
N ALA A 65 10.89 8.54 -35.89
CA ALA A 65 10.33 9.75 -36.47
C ALA A 65 9.24 10.39 -35.59
N LYS A 66 8.44 9.57 -34.89
CA LYS A 66 7.47 10.08 -33.91
C LYS A 66 8.16 10.79 -32.75
N VAL A 67 9.25 10.22 -32.23
CA VAL A 67 10.05 10.82 -31.15
C VAL A 67 10.69 12.14 -31.61
N GLU A 68 11.31 12.19 -32.81
CA GLU A 68 11.85 13.44 -33.35
C GLU A 68 10.76 14.51 -33.54
N THR A 69 9.57 14.14 -34.00
CA THR A 69 8.44 15.08 -34.15
C THR A 69 7.99 15.62 -32.82
N ILE A 70 7.98 14.80 -31.77
CA ILE A 70 7.65 15.22 -30.42
C ILE A 70 8.72 16.15 -29.85
N ALA A 71 10.00 15.84 -30.05
CA ALA A 71 11.13 16.69 -29.65
C ALA A 71 11.10 18.04 -30.37
N ALA A 72 10.80 18.03 -31.68
CA ALA A 72 10.66 19.26 -32.48
C ALA A 72 9.49 20.16 -32.03
N LYS A 73 8.49 19.60 -31.32
CA LYS A 73 7.39 20.37 -30.70
C LYS A 73 7.77 21.03 -29.36
N GLY A 74 9.05 20.96 -28.97
CA GLY A 74 9.55 21.60 -27.76
C GLY A 74 9.20 20.87 -26.46
N ILE A 75 8.83 19.59 -26.52
CA ILE A 75 8.65 18.79 -25.29
C ILE A 75 10.03 18.48 -24.72
N ASP A 76 10.30 19.06 -23.58
CA ASP A 76 11.52 18.78 -22.81
C ASP A 76 11.33 17.49 -21.99
N PHE A 77 11.89 16.41 -22.48
CA PHE A 77 11.80 15.11 -21.83
C PHE A 77 12.44 15.08 -20.44
N SER A 78 13.36 15.99 -20.13
CA SER A 78 13.98 16.09 -18.81
C SER A 78 12.97 16.55 -17.74
N LYS A 79 11.86 17.19 -18.15
CA LYS A 79 10.79 17.66 -17.29
C LYS A 79 9.64 16.68 -17.14
N ILE A 80 9.68 15.52 -17.82
CA ILE A 80 8.66 14.50 -17.68
C ILE A 80 8.90 13.73 -16.38
N ALA A 81 7.94 13.81 -15.46
CA ALA A 81 7.92 13.01 -14.25
C ALA A 81 6.94 11.84 -14.42
N ILE A 82 7.42 10.63 -14.16
CA ILE A 82 6.58 9.43 -14.09
C ILE A 82 6.20 9.21 -12.64
N LYS A 83 4.90 9.10 -12.37
CA LYS A 83 4.37 8.89 -11.03
C LYS A 83 3.47 7.67 -10.99
N GLU A 84 3.50 6.97 -9.86
CA GLU A 84 2.60 5.87 -9.53
C GLU A 84 1.21 6.44 -9.23
N CYS A 85 0.15 5.87 -9.82
CA CYS A 85 -1.23 6.34 -9.65
C CYS A 85 -2.19 5.26 -9.11
N GLY A 86 -1.79 4.00 -9.05
CA GLY A 86 -2.68 2.89 -8.68
C GLY A 86 -3.29 3.05 -7.30
N PHE A 87 -2.47 3.38 -6.30
CA PHE A 87 -2.95 3.61 -4.94
C PHE A 87 -3.83 4.85 -4.82
N THR A 88 -3.51 5.93 -5.55
CA THR A 88 -4.33 7.13 -5.57
C THR A 88 -5.74 6.81 -6.07
N ASN A 89 -5.84 6.09 -7.18
CA ASN A 89 -7.12 5.65 -7.73
C ASN A 89 -7.87 4.70 -6.77
N PHE A 90 -7.15 3.81 -6.09
CA PHE A 90 -7.73 2.94 -5.07
C PHE A 90 -8.33 3.76 -3.92
N LEU A 91 -7.62 4.75 -3.40
CA LEU A 91 -8.13 5.63 -2.34
C LEU A 91 -9.35 6.43 -2.79
N GLU A 92 -9.37 6.94 -4.01
CA GLU A 92 -10.51 7.68 -4.55
C GLU A 92 -11.78 6.84 -4.62
N VAL A 93 -11.66 5.54 -4.81
CA VAL A 93 -12.80 4.61 -4.92
C VAL A 93 -13.21 4.07 -3.54
N TYR A 94 -12.25 3.55 -2.77
CA TYR A 94 -12.50 2.77 -1.56
C TYR A 94 -12.14 3.48 -0.26
N GLY A 95 -11.34 4.53 -0.30
CA GLY A 95 -10.79 5.19 0.88
C GLY A 95 -11.53 6.44 1.35
N LYS A 96 -12.63 6.84 0.69
CA LYS A 96 -13.33 8.12 0.96
C LYS A 96 -13.79 8.26 2.41
N GLU A 97 -14.35 7.22 2.99
CA GLU A 97 -14.82 7.25 4.39
C GLU A 97 -13.64 7.42 5.35
N ILE A 98 -12.56 6.66 5.14
CA ILE A 98 -11.34 6.75 5.94
C ILE A 98 -10.72 8.14 5.82
N GLU A 99 -10.61 8.68 4.61
CA GLU A 99 -10.06 10.01 4.37
C GLU A 99 -10.92 11.10 5.04
N GLN A 100 -12.23 11.00 4.96
CA GLN A 100 -13.15 11.95 5.59
C GLN A 100 -13.00 11.94 7.11
N LYS A 101 -13.00 10.77 7.74
CA LYS A 101 -12.75 10.63 9.17
C LYS A 101 -11.36 11.11 9.58
N LEU A 102 -10.32 10.83 8.78
CA LEU A 102 -8.99 11.37 9.04
C LEU A 102 -8.95 12.89 8.97
N LYS A 103 -9.68 13.53 8.07
CA LYS A 103 -9.81 15.00 8.01
C LYS A 103 -10.53 15.57 9.23
N GLU A 104 -11.54 14.87 9.74
CA GLU A 104 -12.29 15.27 10.91
C GLU A 104 -11.44 15.21 12.19
N PHE A 105 -10.82 14.05 12.45
CA PHE A 105 -10.09 13.81 13.71
C PHE A 105 -8.65 14.36 13.65
N PHE A 106 -8.00 14.36 12.49
CA PHE A 106 -6.60 14.79 12.30
C PHE A 106 -6.46 15.85 11.19
N PRO A 107 -7.13 17.00 11.28
CA PRO A 107 -7.18 17.99 10.18
C PRO A 107 -5.80 18.47 9.72
N LYS A 108 -4.84 18.56 10.62
CA LYS A 108 -3.44 18.97 10.32
C LYS A 108 -2.60 17.83 9.71
N HIS A 109 -2.92 16.58 10.03
CA HIS A 109 -2.04 15.42 9.77
C HIS A 109 -2.60 14.43 8.76
N HIS A 110 -3.90 14.51 8.39
CA HIS A 110 -4.59 13.51 7.56
C HIS A 110 -3.83 13.14 6.28
N LYS A 111 -3.27 14.13 5.57
CA LYS A 111 -2.50 13.88 4.35
C LYS A 111 -1.22 13.08 4.63
N LEU A 112 -0.45 13.47 5.67
CA LEU A 112 0.77 12.77 6.02
C LEU A 112 0.49 11.35 6.53
N ILE A 113 -0.64 11.13 7.23
CA ILE A 113 -1.10 9.79 7.61
C ILE A 113 -1.35 8.94 6.36
N ILE A 114 -2.07 9.46 5.37
CA ILE A 114 -2.34 8.76 4.10
C ILE A 114 -1.03 8.47 3.35
N TYR A 115 -0.09 9.41 3.32
CA TYR A 115 1.20 9.22 2.66
C TYR A 115 2.06 8.14 3.34
N MET A 116 2.08 8.13 4.67
CA MET A 116 2.76 7.08 5.43
C MET A 116 2.09 5.72 5.23
N ALA A 117 0.75 5.68 5.24
CA ALA A 117 -0.02 4.46 4.96
C ALA A 117 0.27 3.92 3.55
N TYR A 118 0.29 4.78 2.53
CA TYR A 118 0.70 4.42 1.18
C TYR A 118 2.09 3.81 1.14
N ALA A 119 3.09 4.50 1.68
CA ALA A 119 4.46 4.03 1.64
C ALA A 119 4.65 2.72 2.42
N ARG A 120 3.87 2.51 3.47
CA ARG A 120 3.89 1.28 4.27
C ARG A 120 3.17 0.13 3.58
N PHE A 121 1.96 0.39 3.06
CA PHE A 121 1.11 -0.62 2.44
C PHE A 121 1.67 -1.11 1.09
N VAL A 122 2.05 -0.17 0.20
CA VAL A 122 2.50 -0.53 -1.16
C VAL A 122 3.95 -1.01 -1.19
N HIS A 123 4.82 -0.44 -0.34
CA HIS A 123 6.26 -0.65 -0.42
C HIS A 123 6.88 -1.25 0.86
N ASN A 124 6.09 -1.48 1.90
CA ASN A 124 6.59 -1.90 3.22
C ASN A 124 7.83 -1.10 3.69
N SER A 125 7.80 0.21 3.45
CA SER A 125 8.97 1.07 3.58
C SER A 125 9.18 1.58 5.01
N PRO A 126 10.43 1.65 5.50
CA PRO A 126 10.74 2.36 6.73
C PRO A 126 10.64 3.89 6.51
N ILE A 127 10.43 4.63 7.60
CA ILE A 127 10.16 6.09 7.59
C ILE A 127 11.21 6.88 6.80
N ASN A 128 12.48 6.54 6.91
CA ASN A 128 13.57 7.25 6.24
C ASN A 128 13.51 7.18 4.69
N ARG A 129 12.86 6.17 4.12
CA ARG A 129 12.68 5.99 2.67
C ARG A 129 11.32 6.48 2.16
N MET A 130 10.33 6.69 3.04
CA MET A 130 8.98 7.11 2.66
C MET A 130 8.95 8.39 1.81
N PRO A 131 9.71 9.46 2.11
CA PRO A 131 9.66 10.69 1.32
C PRO A 131 9.98 10.48 -0.17
N LEU A 132 10.94 9.60 -0.49
CA LEU A 132 11.27 9.27 -1.87
C LEU A 132 10.10 8.57 -2.58
N LEU A 133 9.45 7.63 -1.92
CA LEU A 133 8.31 6.89 -2.46
C LEU A 133 7.09 7.79 -2.65
N ILE A 134 6.79 8.63 -1.66
CA ILE A 134 5.72 9.62 -1.72
C ILE A 134 5.95 10.57 -2.91
N SER A 135 7.18 11.05 -3.11
CA SER A 135 7.50 11.94 -4.23
C SER A 135 7.28 11.31 -5.61
N LYS A 136 7.30 9.98 -5.71
CA LYS A 136 7.05 9.21 -6.93
C LYS A 136 5.57 8.85 -7.12
N SER A 137 4.70 9.14 -6.15
CA SER A 137 3.27 8.88 -6.23
C SER A 137 2.49 10.11 -6.69
N MET A 138 1.34 9.88 -7.30
CA MET A 138 0.37 10.93 -7.63
C MET A 138 -0.17 11.63 -6.38
N LEU A 139 -0.15 11.01 -5.21
CA LEU A 139 -0.52 11.63 -3.93
C LEU A 139 0.23 12.93 -3.64
N SER A 140 1.48 13.05 -4.12
CA SER A 140 2.30 14.25 -3.91
C SER A 140 2.09 15.35 -4.95
N VAL A 141 1.19 15.17 -5.92
CA VAL A 141 0.90 16.18 -6.93
C VAL A 141 0.15 17.35 -6.28
N GLY A 142 0.68 18.55 -6.47
CA GLY A 142 0.14 19.76 -5.84
C GLY A 142 0.67 20.06 -4.45
N GLU A 143 1.48 19.19 -3.85
CA GLU A 143 2.16 19.51 -2.58
C GLU A 143 3.24 20.56 -2.80
N LYS A 144 3.14 21.67 -2.05
CA LYS A 144 4.08 22.78 -2.12
C LYS A 144 5.34 22.54 -1.26
N GLU A 145 5.18 21.76 -0.20
CA GLU A 145 6.25 21.49 0.75
C GLU A 145 6.93 20.16 0.49
N LYS A 146 8.23 20.15 0.58
CA LYS A 146 9.02 18.92 0.51
C LYS A 146 8.86 18.13 1.81
N ILE A 147 8.56 16.83 1.67
CA ILE A 147 8.42 15.92 2.81
C ILE A 147 9.80 15.34 3.15
N TYR A 148 10.15 15.39 4.43
CA TYR A 148 11.39 14.84 4.98
C TYR A 148 11.09 13.78 6.04
N PRO A 149 11.98 12.82 6.32
CA PRO A 149 11.79 11.82 7.35
C PRO A 149 11.49 12.42 8.72
N GLN A 150 12.16 13.52 9.06
CA GLN A 150 11.96 14.25 10.30
C GLN A 150 10.51 14.73 10.46
N LYS A 151 9.91 15.29 9.40
CA LYS A 151 8.50 15.74 9.41
C LYS A 151 7.55 14.59 9.69
N LEU A 152 7.79 13.41 9.08
CA LEU A 152 6.98 12.21 9.33
C LEU A 152 7.11 11.72 10.77
N SER A 153 8.34 11.68 11.32
CA SER A 153 8.57 11.28 12.70
C SER A 153 7.92 12.24 13.70
N THR A 154 8.03 13.56 13.47
CA THR A 154 7.37 14.57 14.30
C THR A 154 5.86 14.43 14.25
N THR A 155 5.28 14.23 13.05
CA THR A 155 3.84 13.98 12.89
C THR A 155 3.38 12.75 13.68
N LEU A 156 4.12 11.63 13.62
CA LEU A 156 3.80 10.44 14.41
C LEU A 156 3.88 10.69 15.92
N ALA A 157 4.87 11.49 16.37
CA ALA A 157 4.98 11.85 17.77
C ALA A 157 3.81 12.73 18.24
N GLU A 158 3.41 13.73 17.45
CA GLU A 158 2.26 14.58 17.73
C GLU A 158 0.96 13.79 17.81
N ILE A 159 0.70 12.90 16.86
CA ILE A 159 -0.46 12.00 16.85
C ILE A 159 -0.43 11.08 18.06
N GLY A 160 0.75 10.49 18.37
CA GLY A 160 0.91 9.58 19.50
C GLY A 160 0.71 10.22 20.86
N GLN A 161 1.01 11.53 21.00
CA GLN A 161 0.74 12.30 22.21
C GLN A 161 -0.75 12.56 22.43
N ASP A 162 -1.53 12.67 21.38
CA ASP A 162 -2.98 12.84 21.44
C ASP A 162 -3.71 11.49 21.38
N ARG A 163 -3.51 10.68 22.41
CA ARG A 163 -4.17 9.37 22.52
C ARG A 163 -5.68 9.47 22.52
N ALA A 164 -6.26 10.52 23.08
CA ALA A 164 -7.71 10.71 23.15
C ALA A 164 -8.32 10.82 21.74
N THR A 165 -7.73 11.62 20.86
CA THR A 165 -8.16 11.73 19.46
C THR A 165 -7.95 10.41 18.71
N CYS A 166 -6.85 9.68 18.94
CA CYS A 166 -6.63 8.36 18.36
C CYS A 166 -7.74 7.38 18.77
N VAL A 167 -8.10 7.36 20.03
CA VAL A 167 -9.19 6.50 20.56
C VAL A 167 -10.52 6.89 19.92
N ALA A 168 -10.87 8.18 19.91
CA ALA A 168 -12.12 8.68 19.34
C ALA A 168 -12.22 8.34 17.83
N TYR A 169 -11.13 8.49 17.10
CA TYR A 169 -11.05 8.07 15.68
C TYR A 169 -11.36 6.58 15.52
N MET A 170 -10.72 5.72 16.29
CA MET A 170 -10.93 4.27 16.24
C MET A 170 -12.38 3.91 16.64
N GLN A 171 -12.90 4.50 17.71
CA GLN A 171 -14.28 4.30 18.17
C GLN A 171 -15.32 4.69 17.11
N SER A 172 -15.02 5.66 16.26
CA SER A 172 -15.93 6.12 15.20
C SER A 172 -16.29 5.06 14.16
N PHE A 173 -15.58 3.94 14.12
CA PHE A 173 -15.85 2.81 13.22
C PHE A 173 -16.63 1.66 13.90
N ILE A 174 -16.78 1.69 15.22
CA ILE A 174 -17.46 0.64 15.97
C ILE A 174 -18.97 0.82 15.81
N LYS A 175 -19.66 -0.27 15.50
CA LYS A 175 -21.13 -0.31 15.38
C LYS A 175 -21.71 -1.17 16.49
N ALA A 176 -22.91 -0.83 16.98
CA ALA A 176 -23.64 -1.64 17.95
C ALA A 176 -24.05 -3.00 17.37
N GLY A 177 -24.08 -4.03 18.21
CA GLY A 177 -24.47 -5.40 17.82
C GLY A 177 -23.45 -6.16 16.98
N GLU A 178 -22.21 -5.63 16.80
CA GLU A 178 -21.18 -6.32 16.02
C GLU A 178 -20.53 -7.50 16.75
N HIS A 179 -20.14 -8.51 15.98
CA HIS A 179 -19.24 -9.55 16.44
C HIS A 179 -17.81 -9.05 16.31
N LEU A 180 -17.05 -9.03 17.39
CA LEU A 180 -15.72 -8.48 17.44
C LEU A 180 -14.71 -9.53 17.88
N LEU A 181 -13.65 -9.70 17.09
CA LEU A 181 -12.54 -10.57 17.45
C LEU A 181 -11.52 -9.76 18.25
N ILE A 182 -11.09 -10.29 19.39
CA ILE A 182 -9.99 -9.72 20.17
C ILE A 182 -8.85 -10.74 20.20
N ASP A 183 -7.67 -10.25 19.87
CA ASP A 183 -6.46 -11.05 19.90
C ASP A 183 -5.25 -10.24 20.34
N MET A 184 -4.20 -10.92 20.82
CA MET A 184 -2.94 -10.30 21.20
C MET A 184 -1.79 -10.95 20.46
N THR A 185 -0.96 -10.11 19.84
CA THR A 185 0.27 -10.55 19.21
C THR A 185 1.48 -9.86 19.82
N ASN A 186 2.61 -10.52 19.81
CA ASN A 186 3.88 -9.95 20.22
C ASN A 186 4.68 -9.50 18.99
N MET A 187 5.40 -8.39 19.16
CA MET A 187 6.30 -7.85 18.14
C MET A 187 7.69 -7.66 18.77
N PHE A 188 8.69 -8.34 18.22
CA PHE A 188 10.08 -8.15 18.67
C PHE A 188 10.54 -6.73 18.41
N ASN A 189 11.27 -6.17 19.36
CA ASN A 189 11.69 -4.80 19.29
C ASN A 189 13.07 -4.65 19.97
N SER A 190 14.03 -4.18 19.19
CA SER A 190 15.41 -3.90 19.66
C SER A 190 15.62 -2.49 20.21
N SER A 191 14.58 -1.68 20.38
CA SER A 191 14.69 -0.33 20.93
C SER A 191 15.12 -0.38 22.40
N THR A 192 16.17 0.35 22.70
CA THR A 192 16.66 0.54 24.08
C THR A 192 15.95 1.69 24.82
N THR A 193 15.21 2.52 24.10
CA THR A 193 14.56 3.74 24.63
C THR A 193 13.06 3.62 24.79
N MET A 194 12.44 2.62 24.17
CA MET A 194 10.98 2.44 24.26
C MET A 194 10.61 1.77 25.59
N TYR A 195 9.84 2.47 26.42
CA TYR A 195 9.42 2.03 27.75
C TYR A 195 8.70 0.66 27.75
N TYR A 196 7.87 0.40 26.74
CA TYR A 196 7.08 -0.83 26.63
C TYR A 196 7.88 -2.06 26.18
N THR A 197 9.11 -1.86 25.68
CA THR A 197 9.99 -2.96 25.28
C THR A 197 10.48 -3.75 26.49
N LYS A 198 10.01 -4.96 26.66
CA LYS A 198 10.36 -5.86 27.77
C LYS A 198 10.47 -7.30 27.27
N GLN A 199 11.27 -8.09 27.94
CA GLN A 199 11.25 -9.56 27.75
C GLN A 199 9.93 -10.10 28.30
N GLY A 200 9.30 -11.02 27.57
CA GLY A 200 8.03 -11.62 27.94
C GLY A 200 7.82 -12.97 27.27
N TYR A 201 6.78 -13.66 27.69
CA TYR A 201 6.38 -14.91 27.05
C TYR A 201 5.90 -14.66 25.62
N ASN A 202 6.32 -15.50 24.70
CA ASN A 202 5.82 -15.56 23.34
C ASN A 202 5.74 -17.03 22.88
N SER A 203 4.91 -17.29 21.86
CA SER A 203 4.70 -18.65 21.32
C SER A 203 5.96 -19.24 20.66
N GLU A 204 6.88 -18.39 20.23
CA GLU A 204 8.13 -18.80 19.59
C GLU A 204 9.22 -19.18 20.61
N MET A 205 8.98 -18.97 21.91
CA MET A 205 9.94 -19.21 23.00
C MET A 205 11.26 -18.46 22.82
N VAL A 206 11.22 -17.30 22.17
CA VAL A 206 12.40 -16.45 21.95
C VAL A 206 12.55 -15.47 23.10
N PHE A 207 13.78 -15.28 23.60
CA PHE A 207 14.08 -14.41 24.75
C PHE A 207 14.32 -12.95 24.36
N ASP A 208 14.00 -12.56 23.12
CA ASP A 208 14.16 -11.19 22.67
C ASP A 208 13.14 -10.24 23.33
N ALA A 209 13.54 -8.99 23.48
CA ALA A 209 12.64 -7.96 23.98
C ALA A 209 11.53 -7.69 22.95
N GLN A 210 10.31 -7.49 23.44
CA GLN A 210 9.11 -7.35 22.62
C GLN A 210 8.17 -6.28 23.16
N VAL A 211 7.22 -5.89 22.36
CA VAL A 211 6.01 -5.19 22.77
C VAL A 211 4.81 -6.05 22.41
N ASN A 212 3.74 -5.98 23.20
CA ASN A 212 2.50 -6.68 22.90
C ASN A 212 1.51 -5.72 22.26
N LEU A 213 0.87 -6.16 21.19
CA LEU A 213 -0.20 -5.45 20.52
C LEU A 213 -1.50 -6.22 20.72
N MET A 214 -2.43 -5.63 21.46
CA MET A 214 -3.81 -6.11 21.49
C MET A 214 -4.63 -5.35 20.49
N TYR A 215 -5.44 -6.04 19.71
CA TYR A 215 -6.29 -5.42 18.70
C TYR A 215 -7.70 -6.00 18.72
N ILE A 216 -8.63 -5.19 18.25
CA ILE A 216 -10.04 -5.54 18.08
C ILE A 216 -10.34 -5.43 16.57
N TYR A 217 -10.91 -6.47 16.02
CA TYR A 217 -11.18 -6.60 14.59
C TYR A 217 -12.67 -6.93 14.37
N SER A 218 -13.28 -6.27 13.39
CA SER A 218 -14.65 -6.60 12.95
C SER A 218 -14.60 -7.49 11.72
N PRO A 219 -15.06 -8.74 11.79
CA PRO A 219 -15.24 -9.61 10.63
C PRO A 219 -16.27 -9.06 9.64
N SER A 220 -17.29 -8.34 10.13
CA SER A 220 -18.37 -7.81 9.30
C SER A 220 -17.90 -6.68 8.38
N SER A 221 -17.07 -5.78 8.88
CA SER A 221 -16.49 -4.67 8.09
C SER A 221 -15.11 -4.99 7.51
N HIS A 222 -14.53 -6.14 7.86
CA HIS A 222 -13.16 -6.53 7.50
C HIS A 222 -12.10 -5.49 7.91
N GLN A 223 -12.30 -4.85 9.09
CA GLN A 223 -11.44 -3.75 9.54
C GLN A 223 -10.89 -3.97 10.95
N PRO A 224 -9.64 -3.59 11.23
CA PRO A 224 -9.18 -3.36 12.59
C PRO A 224 -9.87 -2.11 13.15
N LEU A 225 -10.60 -2.27 14.26
CA LEU A 225 -11.36 -1.18 14.87
C LEU A 225 -10.62 -0.49 16.00
N PHE A 226 -9.78 -1.21 16.73
CA PHE A 226 -9.09 -0.69 17.88
C PHE A 226 -7.76 -1.40 18.10
N TYR A 227 -6.78 -0.70 18.64
CA TYR A 227 -5.54 -1.33 19.10
C TYR A 227 -5.02 -0.66 20.38
N LYS A 228 -4.28 -1.45 21.16
CA LYS A 228 -3.52 -0.98 22.31
C LYS A 228 -2.15 -1.63 22.34
N ILE A 229 -1.12 -0.81 22.52
CA ILE A 229 0.24 -1.30 22.77
C ILE A 229 0.41 -1.51 24.28
N LEU A 230 0.93 -2.66 24.62
CA LEU A 230 1.16 -3.10 25.99
C LEU A 230 2.65 -3.43 26.20
N SER A 231 3.09 -3.41 27.44
CA SER A 231 4.43 -3.87 27.77
C SER A 231 4.63 -5.33 27.34
N GLY A 232 5.79 -5.66 26.80
CA GLY A 232 6.09 -7.01 26.33
C GLY A 232 5.97 -8.11 27.37
N ASN A 233 6.00 -7.77 28.67
CA ASN A 233 5.78 -8.70 29.78
C ASN A 233 4.32 -8.68 30.32
N SER A 234 3.41 -7.95 29.67
CA SER A 234 2.00 -7.90 30.07
C SER A 234 1.32 -9.24 29.81
N ARG A 235 0.55 -9.72 30.78
CA ARG A 235 -0.30 -10.90 30.62
C ARG A 235 -1.56 -10.56 29.81
N GLU A 236 -2.04 -11.51 29.02
CA GLU A 236 -3.26 -11.38 28.19
C GLU A 236 -4.46 -10.86 28.97
N VAL A 237 -4.71 -11.40 30.19
CA VAL A 237 -5.83 -11.03 31.05
C VAL A 237 -5.82 -9.53 31.39
N VAL A 238 -4.65 -8.99 31.74
CA VAL A 238 -4.50 -7.57 32.09
C VAL A 238 -4.65 -6.68 30.85
N GLY A 239 -4.04 -7.11 29.76
CA GLY A 239 -4.16 -6.44 28.45
C GLY A 239 -5.59 -6.36 27.98
N PHE A 240 -6.34 -7.46 28.09
CA PHE A 240 -7.75 -7.54 27.73
C PHE A 240 -8.61 -6.50 28.47
N LYS A 241 -8.50 -6.51 29.81
CA LYS A 241 -9.22 -5.54 30.65
C LYS A 241 -8.96 -4.10 30.22
N ASN A 242 -7.68 -3.74 30.10
CA ASN A 242 -7.29 -2.37 29.77
C ASN A 242 -7.74 -1.97 28.35
N THR A 243 -7.76 -2.91 27.41
CA THR A 243 -8.19 -2.66 26.04
C THR A 243 -9.70 -2.48 25.96
N LEU A 244 -10.48 -3.31 26.63
CA LEU A 244 -11.93 -3.17 26.69
C LEU A 244 -12.37 -1.84 27.32
N LEU A 245 -11.78 -1.47 28.45
CA LEU A 245 -12.12 -0.21 29.14
C LEU A 245 -11.79 1.01 28.28
N GLU A 246 -10.63 1.02 27.60
CA GLU A 246 -10.24 2.16 26.75
C GLU A 246 -11.03 2.19 25.43
N SER A 247 -11.37 1.03 24.86
CA SER A 247 -12.14 0.97 23.61
C SER A 247 -13.55 1.52 23.76
N GLY A 248 -14.09 1.53 24.96
CA GLY A 248 -15.45 2.01 25.23
C GLY A 248 -16.55 1.16 24.56
N LEU A 249 -16.22 -0.11 24.24
CA LEU A 249 -17.17 -1.02 23.60
C LEU A 249 -18.42 -1.21 24.45
N LYS A 250 -19.56 -1.14 23.80
CA LYS A 250 -20.89 -1.43 24.36
C LYS A 250 -21.69 -2.19 23.31
N ASP A 251 -22.64 -3.04 23.79
CA ASP A 251 -23.55 -3.75 22.90
C ASP A 251 -22.80 -4.47 21.75
N ALA A 252 -21.87 -5.34 22.10
CA ALA A 252 -21.09 -6.14 21.15
C ALA A 252 -20.97 -7.59 21.63
N ILE A 253 -20.70 -8.49 20.70
CA ILE A 253 -20.36 -9.89 20.99
C ILE A 253 -18.86 -10.06 20.81
N ILE A 254 -18.16 -10.35 21.91
CA ILE A 254 -16.71 -10.50 21.94
C ILE A 254 -16.35 -11.96 21.68
N ILE A 255 -15.49 -12.20 20.72
CA ILE A 255 -14.94 -13.51 20.40
C ILE A 255 -13.43 -13.45 20.63
N ALA A 256 -12.90 -14.30 21.51
CA ALA A 256 -11.48 -14.33 21.79
C ALA A 256 -11.00 -15.76 22.06
N ASP A 257 -9.66 -15.99 22.03
CA ASP A 257 -9.07 -17.29 22.27
C ASP A 257 -9.19 -17.72 23.77
N LYS A 258 -8.96 -19.01 24.00
CA LYS A 258 -8.98 -19.64 25.35
C LYS A 258 -8.01 -18.99 26.35
N GLY A 259 -6.96 -18.32 25.89
CA GLY A 259 -6.03 -17.55 26.72
C GLY A 259 -6.70 -16.43 27.51
N PHE A 260 -7.77 -15.88 26.96
CA PHE A 260 -8.57 -14.82 27.58
C PHE A 260 -9.62 -15.33 28.57
N PHE A 261 -9.84 -16.64 28.63
CA PHE A 261 -10.81 -17.25 29.56
C PHE A 261 -10.32 -17.15 31.00
N SER A 262 -10.94 -16.26 31.76
CA SER A 262 -10.76 -16.13 33.21
C SER A 262 -12.05 -15.59 33.85
N LYS A 263 -12.31 -15.95 35.09
CA LYS A 263 -13.46 -15.42 35.82
C LYS A 263 -13.48 -13.88 35.82
N ALA A 264 -12.32 -13.26 36.06
CA ALA A 264 -12.21 -11.79 36.08
C ALA A 264 -12.55 -11.13 34.72
N ASN A 265 -12.20 -11.78 33.59
CA ASN A 265 -12.57 -11.26 32.28
C ASN A 265 -14.06 -11.45 31.97
N MET A 266 -14.64 -12.59 32.37
CA MET A 266 -16.09 -12.80 32.22
C MET A 266 -16.91 -11.81 33.08
N ASP A 267 -16.55 -11.63 34.35
CA ASP A 267 -17.17 -10.65 35.23
C ASP A 267 -17.09 -9.22 34.65
N LEU A 268 -15.94 -8.89 34.00
CA LEU A 268 -15.74 -7.61 33.34
C LEU A 268 -16.68 -7.43 32.13
N LEU A 269 -16.79 -8.45 31.28
CA LEU A 269 -17.68 -8.44 30.12
C LEU A 269 -19.16 -8.27 30.57
N ASP A 270 -19.59 -9.04 31.55
CA ASP A 270 -20.93 -8.97 32.12
C ASP A 270 -21.21 -7.58 32.70
N GLN A 271 -20.27 -7.00 33.46
CA GLN A 271 -20.40 -5.65 34.04
C GLN A 271 -20.55 -4.53 32.97
N ASN A 272 -19.96 -4.76 31.78
CA ASN A 272 -20.05 -3.80 30.67
C ASN A 272 -21.18 -4.12 29.68
N GLY A 273 -22.04 -5.10 29.97
CA GLY A 273 -23.17 -5.51 29.14
C GLY A 273 -22.74 -6.09 27.78
N LEU A 274 -21.57 -6.72 27.76
CA LEU A 274 -21.01 -7.34 26.56
C LEU A 274 -21.28 -8.84 26.52
N HIS A 275 -21.77 -9.34 25.42
CA HIS A 275 -21.86 -10.78 25.19
C HIS A 275 -20.51 -11.34 24.75
N TYR A 276 -20.28 -12.64 24.97
CA TYR A 276 -19.00 -13.25 24.59
C TYR A 276 -19.10 -14.69 24.18
N ILE A 277 -18.16 -15.11 23.34
CA ILE A 277 -17.91 -16.49 22.93
C ILE A 277 -16.43 -16.78 23.22
N LEU A 278 -16.17 -17.58 24.25
CA LEU A 278 -14.82 -17.94 24.67
C LEU A 278 -14.70 -19.46 24.74
N PRO A 279 -13.66 -20.06 24.16
CA PRO A 279 -13.42 -21.49 24.29
C PRO A 279 -13.06 -21.86 25.73
N LEU A 280 -13.63 -22.95 26.22
CA LEU A 280 -13.29 -23.48 27.53
C LEU A 280 -11.93 -24.18 27.50
N LYS A 281 -11.19 -24.08 28.58
CA LYS A 281 -10.00 -24.92 28.78
C LYS A 281 -10.42 -26.39 29.01
N ARG A 282 -9.59 -27.35 28.58
CA ARG A 282 -9.92 -28.80 28.67
C ARG A 282 -10.22 -29.26 30.10
N ASP A 283 -9.59 -28.64 31.08
CA ASP A 283 -9.74 -28.94 32.52
C ASP A 283 -10.88 -28.16 33.17
N ASN A 284 -11.74 -27.51 32.41
CA ASN A 284 -12.81 -26.70 32.94
C ASN A 284 -13.95 -27.58 33.49
N THR A 285 -14.40 -27.28 34.68
CA THR A 285 -15.47 -28.03 35.39
C THR A 285 -16.85 -27.93 34.73
N LEU A 286 -17.04 -26.96 33.81
CA LEU A 286 -18.26 -26.84 33.02
C LEU A 286 -18.36 -27.88 31.89
N ILE A 287 -17.25 -28.61 31.59
CA ILE A 287 -17.27 -29.61 30.55
C ILE A 287 -17.60 -30.98 31.17
N ASP A 288 -18.75 -31.52 30.80
CA ASP A 288 -19.18 -32.87 31.19
C ASP A 288 -18.71 -33.89 30.15
N TYR A 289 -17.54 -34.43 30.36
CA TYR A 289 -16.95 -35.44 29.48
C TYR A 289 -17.70 -36.78 29.44
N SER A 290 -18.55 -37.06 30.45
CA SER A 290 -19.33 -38.30 30.48
C SER A 290 -20.38 -38.41 29.37
N LYS A 291 -20.76 -37.26 28.85
CA LYS A 291 -21.74 -37.12 27.72
C LYS A 291 -21.11 -37.20 26.33
N LEU A 292 -19.78 -37.28 26.24
CA LEU A 292 -19.08 -37.36 24.96
C LEU A 292 -19.03 -38.82 24.50
N SER A 293 -19.19 -39.04 23.18
CA SER A 293 -18.95 -40.37 22.60
C SER A 293 -17.48 -40.74 22.68
N GLU A 294 -17.19 -42.05 22.70
CA GLU A 294 -15.81 -42.57 22.81
C GLU A 294 -14.85 -42.07 21.74
N VAL A 295 -15.36 -41.79 20.52
CA VAL A 295 -14.60 -41.22 19.39
C VAL A 295 -14.18 -39.76 19.69
N VAL A 296 -15.09 -38.96 20.23
CA VAL A 296 -14.80 -37.55 20.60
C VAL A 296 -13.84 -37.44 21.76
N GLN A 297 -13.95 -38.38 22.74
CA GLN A 297 -13.02 -38.45 23.88
C GLN A 297 -11.59 -38.75 23.44
N ARG A 298 -11.36 -39.63 22.46
CA ARG A 298 -10.03 -39.91 21.89
C ARG A 298 -9.42 -38.72 21.16
N LEU A 299 -10.21 -37.95 20.41
CA LEU A 299 -9.75 -36.74 19.71
C LEU A 299 -9.32 -35.60 20.68
N LEU A 300 -9.85 -35.58 21.89
CA LEU A 300 -9.51 -34.57 22.90
C LEU A 300 -8.29 -34.94 23.75
N GLN A 301 -7.75 -36.18 23.64
CA GLN A 301 -6.57 -36.66 24.35
C GLN A 301 -5.25 -36.45 23.57
N VAL A 302 -5.29 -35.92 22.32
CA VAL A 302 -4.14 -35.54 21.51
C VAL A 302 -3.93 -34.03 21.63
#